data_b8181723beae2212a500b1728d5d952a
#
_entry.id   b8181723beae2212a500b1728d5d952a
#
_cell.length_a   1.000
_cell.length_b   1.000
_cell.length_c   1.000
_cell.angle_alpha   90.00
_cell.angle_beta   90.00
_cell.angle_gamma   90.00
#
_symmetry.space_group_name_H-M   'P 1'
#
loop_
_entity.id
_entity.type
_entity.pdbx_description
1 polymer ?
#
loop_
_entity_poly.entity_id
_entity_poly.type
_entity_poly.pdbx_seq_one_letter_code
_entity_poly.pdbx_strand_id
1 'polypeptide(L)'
;MQKHYRQRTDGNQTAIALRDYQQSLIQGVYEQWTQHQRVMAQLPTGGGKTVIFAAIANEFVTREERVLVLAHREELITQAANKLEAVTGSPVGIIKAGYKPNPLFPVQVASVQSMVKRLNWFEDFGLVVIDEAHHATAKTYRKILEAYPNAYQLGVTATPIRTDKTGFRDLFDALVTGPRVKELIEWGHLSQFKLFADPNPMSTKGVKTRQGDYSASDLAEANPVIELSGNLINSYRQYANGKRCVVFAVNVDTLRRSPPAITKLG
;
A
#
# COMPACT_ATOMS: atom_id res chain seq x y z
N MET A 1 -29.50 7.52 14.84
CA MET A 1 -29.16 6.64 15.98
C MET A 1 -27.63 6.64 16.13
N GLN A 2 -27.10 7.43 17.04
CA GLN A 2 -25.68 7.45 17.36
C GLN A 2 -25.35 6.18 18.14
N LYS A 3 -24.68 5.21 17.48
CA LYS A 3 -24.06 4.09 18.18
C LYS A 3 -22.69 4.56 18.68
N HIS A 4 -22.60 4.80 19.98
CA HIS A 4 -21.35 5.01 20.67
C HIS A 4 -20.48 3.75 20.53
N TYR A 5 -19.29 3.93 19.99
CA TYR A 5 -18.22 2.94 19.94
C TYR A 5 -17.79 2.62 21.38
N ARG A 6 -18.35 1.57 21.98
CA ARG A 6 -17.87 1.04 23.27
C ARG A 6 -16.71 0.11 23.00
N GLN A 7 -15.52 0.54 23.40
CA GLN A 7 -14.37 -0.34 23.57
C GLN A 7 -14.72 -1.43 24.60
N ARG A 8 -14.72 -2.68 24.18
CA ARG A 8 -14.64 -3.84 25.11
C ARG A 8 -13.16 -4.19 25.25
N THR A 9 -12.63 -3.97 26.43
CA THR A 9 -11.31 -4.42 26.86
C THR A 9 -11.47 -5.78 27.50
N ASP A 10 -11.14 -6.84 26.76
CA ASP A 10 -10.87 -8.15 27.35
C ASP A 10 -9.57 -8.68 26.73
N GLY A 11 -8.55 -8.79 27.56
CA GLY A 11 -7.32 -9.57 27.48
C GLY A 11 -6.49 -9.49 26.20
N ASN A 12 -5.44 -8.66 26.22
CA ASN A 12 -4.28 -8.68 25.29
C ASN A 12 -4.45 -8.18 23.85
N GLN A 13 -5.53 -7.48 23.53
CA GLN A 13 -5.64 -6.74 22.26
C GLN A 13 -5.06 -5.33 22.43
N THR A 14 -4.08 -4.98 21.63
CA THR A 14 -3.61 -3.58 21.57
C THR A 14 -4.70 -2.75 20.90
N ALA A 15 -5.49 -2.04 21.70
CA ALA A 15 -6.52 -1.13 21.18
C ALA A 15 -5.88 -0.15 20.18
N ILE A 16 -6.33 -0.16 18.93
CA ILE A 16 -5.86 0.81 17.94
C ILE A 16 -6.48 2.16 18.28
N ALA A 17 -5.65 3.11 18.67
CA ALA A 17 -6.08 4.51 18.73
C ALA A 17 -6.17 5.07 17.30
N LEU A 18 -7.38 5.12 16.76
CA LEU A 18 -7.66 5.72 15.47
C LEU A 18 -7.72 7.25 15.61
N ARG A 19 -7.12 7.95 14.64
CA ARG A 19 -7.27 9.39 14.49
C ARG A 19 -8.65 9.72 13.92
N ASP A 20 -9.17 10.93 14.16
CA ASP A 20 -10.52 11.32 13.74
C ASP A 20 -10.76 11.10 12.24
N TYR A 21 -9.80 11.48 11.38
CA TYR A 21 -9.93 11.27 9.96
C TYR A 21 -9.91 9.78 9.54
N GLN A 22 -9.25 8.92 10.33
CA GLN A 22 -9.26 7.48 10.09
C GLN A 22 -10.63 6.88 10.46
N GLN A 23 -11.21 7.34 11.57
CA GLN A 23 -12.57 6.95 11.96
C GLN A 23 -13.59 7.40 10.91
N SER A 24 -13.49 8.65 10.45
CA SER A 24 -14.37 9.18 9.40
C SER A 24 -14.25 8.40 8.09
N LEU A 25 -13.02 8.00 7.70
CA LEU A 25 -12.80 7.20 6.49
C LEU A 25 -13.40 5.80 6.63
N ILE A 26 -13.23 5.14 7.78
CA ILE A 26 -13.83 3.84 8.08
C ILE A 26 -15.36 3.94 8.04
N GLN A 27 -15.93 4.97 8.68
CA GLN A 27 -17.37 5.20 8.64
C GLN A 27 -17.87 5.37 7.21
N GLY A 28 -17.18 6.16 6.38
CA GLY A 28 -17.53 6.33 4.98
C GLY A 28 -17.46 5.01 4.18
N VAL A 29 -16.52 4.11 4.49
CA VAL A 29 -16.47 2.77 3.90
C VAL A 29 -17.72 1.96 4.27
N TYR A 30 -18.10 1.94 5.55
CA TYR A 30 -19.31 1.23 5.98
C TYR A 30 -20.59 1.81 5.39
N GLU A 31 -20.69 3.14 5.25
CA GLU A 31 -21.80 3.80 4.58
C GLU A 31 -21.92 3.35 3.11
N GLN A 32 -20.79 3.28 2.40
CA GLN A 32 -20.79 2.79 1.01
C GLN A 32 -21.13 1.30 0.93
N TRP A 33 -20.72 0.48 1.89
CA TRP A 33 -21.09 -0.95 1.91
C TRP A 33 -22.58 -1.23 2.13
N THR A 34 -23.37 -0.23 2.48
CA THR A 34 -24.85 -0.38 2.51
C THR A 34 -25.46 -0.52 1.13
N GLN A 35 -24.75 -0.05 0.07
CA GLN A 35 -25.25 -0.03 -1.30
C GLN A 35 -24.31 -0.73 -2.28
N HIS A 36 -23.03 -0.84 -1.95
CA HIS A 36 -21.97 -1.36 -2.80
C HIS A 36 -21.16 -2.40 -2.04
N GLN A 37 -20.81 -3.49 -2.67
CA GLN A 37 -19.98 -4.52 -2.05
C GLN A 37 -18.48 -4.22 -2.17
N ARG A 38 -18.08 -3.49 -3.22
CA ARG A 38 -16.71 -3.22 -3.60
C ARG A 38 -16.39 -1.74 -3.41
N VAL A 39 -15.68 -1.41 -2.35
CA VAL A 39 -15.37 -0.03 -1.98
C VAL A 39 -13.86 0.20 -2.00
N MET A 40 -13.42 1.29 -2.59
CA MET A 40 -12.04 1.76 -2.53
C MET A 40 -11.92 2.91 -1.54
N ALA A 41 -10.95 2.83 -0.63
CA ALA A 41 -10.57 3.90 0.28
C ALA A 41 -9.24 4.53 -0.17
N GLN A 42 -9.25 5.83 -0.40
CA GLN A 42 -8.06 6.58 -0.77
C GLN A 42 -7.51 7.31 0.45
N LEU A 43 -6.23 7.09 0.75
CA LEU A 43 -5.51 7.79 1.80
C LEU A 43 -4.04 7.94 1.42
N PRO A 44 -3.43 9.14 1.55
CA PRO A 44 -2.02 9.36 1.21
C PRO A 44 -1.06 8.39 1.93
N THR A 45 0.12 8.22 1.36
CA THR A 45 1.22 7.51 2.02
C THR A 45 1.54 8.18 3.36
N GLY A 46 1.75 7.40 4.40
CA GLY A 46 1.92 7.91 5.76
C GLY A 46 0.62 8.25 6.50
N GLY A 47 -0.55 8.26 5.83
CA GLY A 47 -1.84 8.50 6.47
C GLY A 47 -2.38 7.31 7.29
N GLY A 48 -1.76 6.13 7.20
CA GLY A 48 -2.13 4.96 8.01
C GLY A 48 -3.09 3.99 7.34
N LYS A 49 -2.98 3.75 6.03
CA LYS A 49 -3.78 2.75 5.29
C LYS A 49 -3.83 1.40 6.00
N THR A 50 -2.67 0.91 6.44
CA THR A 50 -2.57 -0.37 7.16
C THR A 50 -3.32 -0.36 8.50
N VAL A 51 -3.35 0.77 9.18
CA VAL A 51 -4.11 0.94 10.44
C VAL A 51 -5.60 0.85 10.18
N ILE A 52 -6.09 1.48 9.11
CA ILE A 52 -7.50 1.49 8.72
C ILE A 52 -7.97 0.07 8.38
N PHE A 53 -7.29 -0.61 7.47
CA PHE A 53 -7.76 -1.95 7.10
C PHE A 53 -7.56 -2.97 8.23
N ALA A 54 -6.56 -2.80 9.13
CA ALA A 54 -6.40 -3.65 10.29
C ALA A 54 -7.52 -3.42 11.31
N ALA A 55 -7.99 -2.18 11.50
CA ALA A 55 -9.14 -1.89 12.36
C ALA A 55 -10.42 -2.54 11.82
N ILE A 56 -10.68 -2.41 10.52
CA ILE A 56 -11.82 -3.07 9.87
C ILE A 56 -11.70 -4.59 9.97
N ALA A 57 -10.51 -5.15 9.68
CA ALA A 57 -10.27 -6.59 9.80
C ALA A 57 -10.55 -7.11 11.22
N ASN A 58 -10.16 -6.35 12.25
CA ASN A 58 -10.44 -6.71 13.64
C ASN A 58 -11.94 -6.80 13.94
N GLU A 59 -12.75 -5.93 13.34
CA GLU A 59 -14.22 -6.00 13.51
C GLU A 59 -14.81 -7.26 12.88
N PHE A 60 -14.31 -7.68 11.70
CA PHE A 60 -14.74 -8.92 11.06
C PHE A 60 -14.32 -10.14 11.89
N VAL A 61 -13.07 -10.17 12.35
CA VAL A 61 -12.58 -11.26 13.23
C VAL A 61 -13.40 -11.34 14.53
N THR A 62 -13.79 -10.21 15.12
CA THR A 62 -14.63 -10.17 16.32
C THR A 62 -16.04 -10.72 16.08
N ARG A 63 -16.50 -10.71 14.83
CA ARG A 63 -17.77 -11.33 14.40
C ARG A 63 -17.59 -12.78 13.94
N GLU A 64 -16.41 -13.37 14.18
CA GLU A 64 -16.04 -14.72 13.74
C GLU A 64 -16.01 -14.88 12.21
N GLU A 65 -15.89 -13.75 11.48
CA GLU A 65 -15.76 -13.74 10.04
C GLU A 65 -14.29 -13.77 9.61
N ARG A 66 -13.99 -14.47 8.53
CA ARG A 66 -12.63 -14.63 8.02
C ARG A 66 -12.23 -13.45 7.16
N VAL A 67 -10.94 -13.10 7.21
CA VAL A 67 -10.37 -11.96 6.48
C VAL A 67 -9.23 -12.40 5.57
N LEU A 68 -9.27 -11.99 4.31
CA LEU A 68 -8.18 -12.13 3.35
C LEU A 68 -7.58 -10.75 3.06
N VAL A 69 -6.27 -10.61 3.20
CA VAL A 69 -5.53 -9.42 2.79
C VAL A 69 -4.59 -9.77 1.64
N LEU A 70 -4.75 -9.11 0.50
CA LEU A 70 -3.92 -9.27 -0.67
C LEU A 70 -2.85 -8.17 -0.71
N ALA A 71 -1.58 -8.56 -0.70
CA ALA A 71 -0.45 -7.65 -0.84
C ALA A 71 0.30 -7.91 -2.15
N HIS A 72 0.74 -6.81 -2.79
CA HIS A 72 1.43 -6.89 -4.07
C HIS A 72 2.90 -7.31 -3.94
N ARG A 73 3.59 -6.84 -2.90
CA ARG A 73 5.02 -7.09 -2.67
C ARG A 73 5.24 -8.06 -1.52
N GLU A 74 6.21 -8.95 -1.67
CA GLU A 74 6.51 -9.99 -0.68
C GLU A 74 6.91 -9.45 0.69
N GLU A 75 7.66 -8.35 0.74
CA GLU A 75 8.07 -7.71 1.99
C GLU A 75 6.87 -7.17 2.77
N LEU A 76 5.85 -6.69 2.05
CA LEU A 76 4.62 -6.15 2.66
C LEU A 76 3.75 -7.24 3.27
N ILE A 77 3.84 -8.48 2.79
CA ILE A 77 3.05 -9.62 3.32
C ILE A 77 3.40 -9.85 4.79
N THR A 78 4.69 -9.95 5.13
CA THR A 78 5.13 -10.19 6.50
C THR A 78 4.80 -9.00 7.41
N GLN A 79 4.99 -7.77 6.91
CA GLN A 79 4.65 -6.57 7.68
C GLN A 79 3.14 -6.46 7.96
N ALA A 80 2.31 -6.75 6.95
CA ALA A 80 0.86 -6.77 7.10
C ALA A 80 0.42 -7.88 8.07
N ALA A 81 0.99 -9.09 7.97
CA ALA A 81 0.68 -10.19 8.86
C ALA A 81 0.99 -9.84 10.32
N ASN A 82 2.19 -9.35 10.62
CA ASN A 82 2.59 -8.95 11.97
C ASN A 82 1.68 -7.84 12.52
N LYS A 83 1.31 -6.87 11.68
CA LYS A 83 0.41 -5.79 12.11
C LYS A 83 -1.01 -6.29 12.40
N LEU A 84 -1.54 -7.16 11.54
CA LEU A 84 -2.85 -7.76 11.73
C LEU A 84 -2.88 -8.65 12.98
N GLU A 85 -1.86 -9.48 13.22
CA GLU A 85 -1.75 -10.30 14.41
C GLU A 85 -1.73 -9.44 15.69
N ALA A 86 -0.94 -8.37 15.70
CA ALA A 86 -0.87 -7.45 16.84
C ALA A 86 -2.21 -6.74 17.12
N VAL A 87 -3.02 -6.49 16.08
CA VAL A 87 -4.28 -5.77 16.17
C VAL A 87 -5.45 -6.68 16.51
N THR A 88 -5.54 -7.83 15.82
CA THR A 88 -6.67 -8.76 15.99
C THR A 88 -6.47 -9.70 17.18
N GLY A 89 -5.26 -9.84 17.70
CA GLY A 89 -4.91 -10.84 18.69
C GLY A 89 -5.06 -12.28 18.18
N SER A 90 -5.28 -12.47 16.89
CA SER A 90 -5.55 -13.76 16.24
C SER A 90 -4.38 -14.18 15.37
N PRO A 91 -4.12 -15.50 15.25
CA PRO A 91 -3.04 -15.99 14.39
C PRO A 91 -3.32 -15.66 12.92
N VAL A 92 -2.27 -15.28 12.19
CA VAL A 92 -2.33 -14.88 10.79
C VAL A 92 -1.62 -15.90 9.90
N GLY A 93 -2.34 -16.42 8.91
CA GLY A 93 -1.80 -17.30 7.88
C GLY A 93 -1.11 -16.51 6.77
N ILE A 94 0.01 -17.04 6.25
CA ILE A 94 0.74 -16.45 5.13
C ILE A 94 0.63 -17.36 3.92
N ILE A 95 0.04 -16.84 2.83
CA ILE A 95 -0.14 -17.54 1.55
C ILE A 95 0.85 -16.98 0.53
N LYS A 96 2.04 -17.58 0.48
CA LYS A 96 3.09 -17.18 -0.44
C LYS A 96 3.93 -18.40 -0.85
N ALA A 97 4.72 -18.28 -1.92
CA ALA A 97 5.66 -19.34 -2.31
C ALA A 97 6.64 -19.65 -1.16
N GLY A 98 6.90 -20.94 -0.93
CA GLY A 98 7.78 -21.38 0.17
C GLY A 98 7.14 -21.40 1.57
N TYR A 99 5.91 -20.92 1.73
CA TYR A 99 5.16 -20.97 2.98
C TYR A 99 4.07 -22.03 2.92
N LYS A 100 3.84 -22.70 4.05
CA LYS A 100 2.74 -23.64 4.22
C LYS A 100 1.63 -22.94 5.01
N PRO A 101 0.58 -22.43 4.35
CA PRO A 101 -0.49 -21.71 5.04
C PRO A 101 -1.29 -22.64 5.93
N ASN A 102 -1.84 -22.12 7.01
CA ASN A 102 -2.85 -22.79 7.82
C ASN A 102 -4.23 -22.23 7.46
N PRO A 103 -5.09 -23.00 6.76
CA PRO A 103 -6.42 -22.54 6.36
C PRO A 103 -7.37 -22.27 7.52
N LEU A 104 -7.08 -22.76 8.72
CA LEU A 104 -7.93 -22.57 9.90
C LEU A 104 -7.78 -21.20 10.57
N PHE A 105 -6.70 -20.47 10.25
CA PHE A 105 -6.51 -19.13 10.82
C PHE A 105 -7.54 -18.15 10.28
N PRO A 106 -8.14 -17.31 11.14
CA PRO A 106 -9.21 -16.40 10.73
C PRO A 106 -8.72 -15.30 9.78
N VAL A 107 -7.46 -14.92 9.88
CA VAL A 107 -6.84 -13.92 9.00
C VAL A 107 -5.80 -14.57 8.10
N GLN A 108 -5.88 -14.29 6.80
CA GLN A 108 -4.92 -14.75 5.80
C GLN A 108 -4.31 -13.54 5.09
N VAL A 109 -2.99 -13.49 4.99
CA VAL A 109 -2.28 -12.50 4.15
C VAL A 109 -1.62 -13.22 2.99
N ALA A 110 -1.91 -12.80 1.78
CA ALA A 110 -1.56 -13.53 0.58
C ALA A 110 -0.84 -12.67 -0.47
N SER A 111 0.13 -13.26 -1.17
CA SER A 111 0.48 -12.75 -2.49
C SER A 111 -0.61 -13.13 -3.49
N VAL A 112 -0.94 -12.20 -4.38
CA VAL A 112 -1.99 -12.40 -5.40
C VAL A 112 -1.74 -13.65 -6.25
N GLN A 113 -0.46 -13.85 -6.68
CA GLN A 113 -0.06 -14.99 -7.50
C GLN A 113 -0.20 -16.34 -6.79
N SER A 114 -0.02 -16.34 -5.47
CA SER A 114 -0.17 -17.55 -4.65
C SER A 114 -1.63 -17.83 -4.33
N MET A 115 -2.41 -16.79 -4.08
CA MET A 115 -3.83 -16.92 -3.76
C MET A 115 -4.65 -17.47 -4.93
N VAL A 116 -4.45 -16.94 -6.14
CA VAL A 116 -5.15 -17.43 -7.34
C VAL A 116 -4.99 -18.94 -7.56
N LYS A 117 -3.86 -19.51 -7.14
CA LYS A 117 -3.59 -20.96 -7.27
C LYS A 117 -4.19 -21.79 -6.14
N ARG A 118 -4.75 -21.16 -5.11
CA ARG A 118 -5.21 -21.80 -3.87
C ARG A 118 -6.62 -21.38 -3.47
N LEU A 119 -7.43 -20.88 -4.39
CA LEU A 119 -8.81 -20.45 -4.11
C LEU A 119 -9.62 -21.55 -3.44
N ASN A 120 -9.48 -22.79 -3.88
CA ASN A 120 -10.21 -23.95 -3.34
C ASN A 120 -9.74 -24.41 -1.95
N TRP A 121 -8.72 -23.77 -1.37
CA TRP A 121 -8.26 -24.10 -0.02
C TRP A 121 -9.08 -23.40 1.07
N PHE A 122 -9.89 -22.44 0.67
CA PHE A 122 -10.67 -21.59 1.56
C PHE A 122 -12.13 -21.58 1.09
N GLU A 123 -13.05 -21.81 2.00
CA GLU A 123 -14.47 -21.88 1.67
C GLU A 123 -15.07 -20.48 1.48
N ASP A 124 -14.81 -19.56 2.42
CA ASP A 124 -15.37 -18.21 2.37
C ASP A 124 -14.48 -17.22 3.13
N PHE A 125 -14.69 -15.93 2.83
CA PHE A 125 -14.19 -14.78 3.59
C PHE A 125 -15.33 -13.76 3.73
N GLY A 126 -15.45 -13.15 4.91
CA GLY A 126 -16.36 -12.02 5.13
C GLY A 126 -15.78 -10.71 4.58
N LEU A 127 -14.43 -10.60 4.56
CA LEU A 127 -13.72 -9.42 4.07
C LEU A 127 -12.53 -9.81 3.18
N VAL A 128 -12.41 -9.17 2.02
CA VAL A 128 -11.21 -9.20 1.16
C VAL A 128 -10.64 -7.79 1.06
N VAL A 129 -9.41 -7.60 1.54
CA VAL A 129 -8.67 -6.34 1.44
C VAL A 129 -7.64 -6.42 0.33
N ILE A 130 -7.54 -5.40 -0.49
CA ILE A 130 -6.49 -5.24 -1.51
C ILE A 130 -5.64 -4.04 -1.13
N ASP A 131 -4.42 -4.30 -0.66
CA ASP A 131 -3.44 -3.25 -0.38
C ASP A 131 -2.77 -2.79 -1.67
N GLU A 132 -2.52 -1.47 -1.78
CA GLU A 132 -2.03 -0.79 -2.98
C GLU A 132 -2.87 -1.15 -4.23
N ALA A 133 -4.18 -1.00 -4.11
CA ALA A 133 -5.18 -1.43 -5.10
C ALA A 133 -4.97 -0.83 -6.52
N HIS A 134 -4.19 0.24 -6.66
CA HIS A 134 -3.82 0.81 -7.96
C HIS A 134 -2.90 -0.10 -8.80
N HIS A 135 -2.18 -1.05 -8.15
CA HIS A 135 -1.39 -2.08 -8.84
C HIS A 135 -2.23 -3.30 -9.27
N ALA A 136 -3.51 -3.33 -8.91
CA ALA A 136 -4.36 -4.45 -9.24
C ALA A 136 -4.53 -4.59 -10.76
N THR A 137 -3.86 -5.58 -11.36
CA THR A 137 -4.14 -5.96 -12.74
C THR A 137 -5.50 -6.65 -12.78
N ALA A 138 -6.43 -6.08 -13.55
CA ALA A 138 -7.85 -6.43 -13.50
C ALA A 138 -8.15 -7.94 -13.53
N LYS A 139 -7.44 -8.72 -14.36
CA LYS A 139 -7.74 -10.15 -14.55
C LYS A 139 -7.48 -11.02 -13.30
N THR A 140 -6.33 -10.84 -12.64
CA THR A 140 -5.93 -11.73 -11.54
C THR A 140 -6.71 -11.40 -10.27
N TYR A 141 -6.87 -10.11 -9.96
CA TYR A 141 -7.67 -9.68 -8.81
C TYR A 141 -9.14 -10.01 -9.00
N ARG A 142 -9.70 -9.75 -10.19
CA ARG A 142 -11.08 -10.11 -10.51
C ARG A 142 -11.37 -11.58 -10.23
N LYS A 143 -10.47 -12.48 -10.65
CA LYS A 143 -10.61 -13.92 -10.38
C LYS A 143 -10.68 -14.25 -8.88
N ILE A 144 -9.92 -13.54 -8.03
CA ILE A 144 -10.00 -13.73 -6.57
C ILE A 144 -11.30 -13.16 -6.02
N LEU A 145 -11.68 -11.95 -6.46
CA LEU A 145 -12.89 -11.28 -5.99
C LEU A 145 -14.16 -12.06 -6.39
N GLU A 146 -14.19 -12.62 -7.60
CA GLU A 146 -15.27 -13.46 -8.09
C GLU A 146 -15.37 -14.82 -7.36
N ALA A 147 -14.25 -15.33 -6.81
CA ALA A 147 -14.26 -16.55 -6.03
C ALA A 147 -14.94 -16.36 -4.65
N TYR A 148 -15.01 -15.13 -4.15
CA TYR A 148 -15.62 -14.79 -2.87
C TYR A 148 -16.70 -13.70 -3.05
N PRO A 149 -17.81 -14.03 -3.73
CA PRO A 149 -18.80 -13.04 -4.15
C PRO A 149 -19.59 -12.43 -2.98
N ASN A 150 -19.63 -13.10 -1.83
CA ASN A 150 -20.32 -12.63 -0.64
C ASN A 150 -19.46 -11.75 0.27
N ALA A 151 -18.13 -11.74 0.05
CA ALA A 151 -17.21 -10.94 0.87
C ALA A 151 -17.38 -9.44 0.60
N TYR A 152 -17.34 -8.63 1.64
CA TYR A 152 -17.06 -7.21 1.48
C TYR A 152 -15.66 -7.03 0.92
N GLN A 153 -15.50 -6.13 -0.03
CA GLN A 153 -14.24 -5.92 -0.74
C GLN A 153 -13.75 -4.49 -0.53
N LEU A 154 -12.57 -4.36 0.08
CA LEU A 154 -11.93 -3.09 0.38
C LEU A 154 -10.63 -2.94 -0.39
N GLY A 155 -10.57 -2.00 -1.32
CA GLY A 155 -9.30 -1.55 -1.89
C GLY A 155 -8.73 -0.40 -1.06
N VAL A 156 -7.46 -0.42 -0.73
CA VAL A 156 -6.78 0.75 -0.13
C VAL A 156 -5.66 1.22 -1.04
N THR A 157 -5.57 2.54 -1.26
CA THR A 157 -4.55 3.13 -2.14
C THR A 157 -4.22 4.57 -1.75
N ALA A 158 -3.01 5.00 -2.09
CA ALA A 158 -2.66 6.43 -2.03
C ALA A 158 -3.14 7.17 -3.30
N THR A 159 -3.18 6.49 -4.43
CA THR A 159 -3.52 7.04 -5.75
C THR A 159 -4.62 6.20 -6.38
N PRO A 160 -5.86 6.71 -6.49
CA PRO A 160 -6.98 5.94 -7.05
C PRO A 160 -6.94 5.85 -8.58
N ILE A 161 -5.98 6.51 -9.24
CA ILE A 161 -5.79 6.47 -10.69
C ILE A 161 -4.67 5.47 -11.00
N ARG A 162 -4.92 4.55 -11.92
CA ARG A 162 -3.95 3.56 -12.38
C ARG A 162 -2.94 4.20 -13.33
N THR A 163 -1.76 3.60 -13.47
CA THR A 163 -0.69 4.05 -14.38
C THR A 163 -1.13 4.05 -15.85
N ASP A 164 -2.08 3.19 -16.23
CA ASP A 164 -2.69 3.14 -17.56
C ASP A 164 -3.81 4.18 -17.77
N LYS A 165 -4.02 5.07 -16.79
CA LYS A 165 -5.09 6.09 -16.74
C LYS A 165 -6.51 5.50 -16.74
N THR A 166 -6.68 4.19 -16.64
CA THR A 166 -7.99 3.60 -16.39
C THR A 166 -8.39 3.85 -14.94
N GLY A 167 -9.66 4.13 -14.72
CA GLY A 167 -10.19 4.36 -13.38
C GLY A 167 -10.26 3.05 -12.58
N PHE A 168 -10.65 3.18 -11.32
CA PHE A 168 -10.86 2.04 -10.41
C PHE A 168 -12.19 1.29 -10.65
N ARG A 169 -13.09 1.84 -11.48
CA ARG A 169 -14.46 1.34 -11.69
C ARG A 169 -14.55 -0.08 -12.24
N ASP A 170 -13.47 -0.60 -12.79
CA ASP A 170 -13.41 -2.01 -13.24
C ASP A 170 -13.50 -3.01 -12.09
N LEU A 171 -13.02 -2.61 -10.89
CA LEU A 171 -12.91 -3.48 -9.72
C LEU A 171 -13.71 -3.00 -8.52
N PHE A 172 -13.98 -1.69 -8.42
CA PHE A 172 -14.65 -1.08 -7.27
C PHE A 172 -15.83 -0.21 -7.73
N ASP A 173 -16.91 -0.26 -6.98
CA ASP A 173 -18.16 0.44 -7.30
C ASP A 173 -18.18 1.85 -6.71
N ALA A 174 -17.52 2.06 -5.57
CA ALA A 174 -17.48 3.32 -4.85
C ALA A 174 -16.05 3.70 -4.41
N LEU A 175 -15.83 5.01 -4.22
CA LEU A 175 -14.60 5.59 -3.71
C LEU A 175 -14.90 6.46 -2.49
N VAL A 176 -14.21 6.19 -1.38
CA VAL A 176 -14.18 7.04 -0.20
C VAL A 176 -12.81 7.71 -0.12
N THR A 177 -12.80 9.03 -0.08
CA THR A 177 -11.56 9.81 -0.05
C THR A 177 -11.27 10.33 1.36
N GLY A 178 -10.06 10.05 1.86
CA GLY A 178 -9.54 10.65 3.06
C GLY A 178 -8.90 12.04 2.82
N PRO A 179 -8.29 12.64 3.85
CA PRO A 179 -7.66 13.94 3.76
C PRO A 179 -6.49 13.95 2.78
N ARG A 180 -6.22 15.13 2.22
CA ARG A 180 -5.06 15.35 1.34
C ARG A 180 -3.77 15.44 2.15
N VAL A 181 -2.62 15.29 1.48
CA VAL A 181 -1.29 15.46 2.10
C VAL A 181 -1.16 16.80 2.81
N LYS A 182 -1.67 17.89 2.21
CA LYS A 182 -1.64 19.24 2.79
C LYS A 182 -2.36 19.29 4.15
N GLU A 183 -3.56 18.74 4.22
CA GLU A 183 -4.37 18.72 5.45
C GLU A 183 -3.68 17.88 6.54
N LEU A 184 -3.10 16.73 6.18
CA LEU A 184 -2.34 15.90 7.12
C LEU A 184 -1.07 16.59 7.65
N ILE A 185 -0.44 17.45 6.86
CA ILE A 185 0.68 18.29 7.29
C ILE A 185 0.20 19.38 8.23
N GLU A 186 -0.89 20.07 7.89
CA GLU A 186 -1.48 21.13 8.70
C GLU A 186 -1.94 20.62 10.08
N TRP A 187 -2.44 19.40 10.13
CA TRP A 187 -2.83 18.72 11.38
C TRP A 187 -1.65 18.10 12.15
N GLY A 188 -0.42 18.21 11.63
CA GLY A 188 0.79 17.66 12.27
C GLY A 188 0.91 16.13 12.17
N HIS A 189 0.15 15.48 11.29
CA HIS A 189 0.20 14.03 11.07
C HIS A 189 1.25 13.61 10.05
N LEU A 190 1.65 14.52 9.16
CA LEU A 190 2.78 14.36 8.24
C LEU A 190 3.74 15.53 8.42
N SER A 191 5.01 15.26 8.21
CA SER A 191 6.07 16.29 8.26
C SER A 191 5.97 17.23 7.08
N GLN A 192 6.32 18.49 7.30
CA GLN A 192 6.56 19.42 6.21
C GLN A 192 7.74 18.94 5.37
N PHE A 193 7.72 19.25 4.09
CA PHE A 193 8.80 18.95 3.17
C PHE A 193 9.14 20.17 2.30
N LYS A 194 10.36 20.18 1.78
CA LYS A 194 10.78 21.12 0.75
C LYS A 194 11.15 20.33 -0.49
N LEU A 195 10.59 20.72 -1.63
CA LEU A 195 10.89 20.11 -2.92
C LEU A 195 11.93 20.98 -3.63
N PHE A 196 13.04 20.36 -4.03
CA PHE A 196 14.07 20.99 -4.85
C PHE A 196 14.14 20.21 -6.15
N ALA A 197 14.13 20.93 -7.28
CA ALA A 197 14.33 20.34 -8.59
C ALA A 197 15.75 20.69 -9.09
N ASP A 198 16.41 19.74 -9.72
CA ASP A 198 17.67 20.00 -10.39
C ASP A 198 17.40 20.89 -11.61
N PRO A 199 18.12 22.01 -11.80
CA PRO A 199 18.02 22.86 -13.00
C PRO A 199 18.39 22.08 -14.27
N ASN A 200 19.20 21.02 -14.17
CA ASN A 200 19.55 20.11 -15.24
C ASN A 200 18.96 18.73 -15.01
N PRO A 201 17.65 18.54 -15.26
CA PRO A 201 17.00 17.25 -15.00
C PRO A 201 17.54 16.17 -15.95
N MET A 202 17.34 14.91 -15.57
CA MET A 202 17.67 13.77 -16.43
C MET A 202 17.04 13.92 -17.81
N SER A 203 17.82 13.66 -18.86
CA SER A 203 17.33 13.68 -20.24
C SER A 203 16.42 12.49 -20.50
N THR A 204 15.23 12.77 -21.01
CA THR A 204 14.29 11.75 -21.51
C THR A 204 14.28 11.68 -23.04
N LYS A 205 15.16 12.42 -23.71
CA LYS A 205 15.22 12.47 -25.16
C LYS A 205 15.65 11.11 -25.72
N GLY A 206 14.83 10.54 -26.59
CA GLY A 206 15.07 9.22 -27.20
C GLY A 206 14.76 8.01 -26.29
N VAL A 207 14.37 8.23 -25.05
CA VAL A 207 14.01 7.17 -24.11
C VAL A 207 12.62 6.59 -24.44
N LYS A 208 12.54 5.28 -24.64
CA LYS A 208 11.28 4.59 -24.92
C LYS A 208 10.45 4.44 -23.67
N THR A 209 9.13 4.51 -23.83
CA THR A 209 8.19 4.21 -22.76
C THR A 209 7.64 2.78 -22.89
N ARG A 210 7.52 2.07 -21.77
CA ARG A 210 6.91 0.74 -21.68
C ARG A 210 5.89 0.74 -20.54
N GLN A 211 4.66 0.37 -20.83
CA GLN A 211 3.57 0.30 -19.85
C GLN A 211 3.35 1.62 -19.06
N GLY A 212 3.59 2.76 -19.72
CA GLY A 212 3.40 4.08 -19.10
C GLY A 212 4.61 4.61 -18.32
N ASP A 213 5.72 3.87 -18.23
CA ASP A 213 6.96 4.29 -17.57
C ASP A 213 8.14 4.28 -18.56
N TYR A 214 9.21 5.02 -18.25
CA TYR A 214 10.41 5.05 -19.05
C TYR A 214 11.21 3.75 -18.96
N SER A 215 11.78 3.31 -20.09
CA SER A 215 12.71 2.17 -20.11
C SER A 215 13.95 2.50 -19.25
N ALA A 216 14.18 1.70 -18.20
CA ALA A 216 15.31 1.91 -17.30
C ALA A 216 16.67 1.78 -17.99
N SER A 217 16.81 0.89 -19.01
CA SER A 217 18.01 0.74 -19.80
C SER A 217 18.30 1.99 -20.64
N ASP A 218 17.27 2.46 -21.37
CA ASP A 218 17.41 3.62 -22.26
C ASP A 218 17.63 4.91 -21.44
N LEU A 219 16.99 5.01 -20.27
CA LEU A 219 17.18 6.14 -19.37
C LEU A 219 18.60 6.18 -18.77
N ALA A 220 19.16 5.02 -18.42
CA ALA A 220 20.53 4.92 -17.93
C ALA A 220 21.55 5.22 -19.03
N GLU A 221 21.27 4.86 -20.30
CA GLU A 221 22.12 5.16 -21.45
C GLU A 221 22.09 6.66 -21.79
N ALA A 222 20.92 7.29 -21.75
CA ALA A 222 20.74 8.69 -22.03
C ALA A 222 21.38 9.64 -20.98
N ASN A 223 21.70 9.11 -19.79
CA ASN A 223 22.18 9.91 -18.66
C ASN A 223 23.46 9.33 -18.06
N PRO A 224 24.63 9.87 -18.40
CA PRO A 224 25.94 9.43 -17.89
C PRO A 224 25.96 9.48 -16.35
N VAL A 225 26.37 8.38 -15.71
CA VAL A 225 26.40 8.24 -14.24
C VAL A 225 27.23 9.32 -13.56
N ILE A 226 28.31 9.77 -14.21
CA ILE A 226 29.23 10.76 -13.64
C ILE A 226 28.55 12.11 -13.45
N GLU A 227 27.75 12.58 -14.43
CA GLU A 227 27.05 13.87 -14.37
C GLU A 227 25.92 13.80 -13.31
N LEU A 228 25.13 12.74 -13.32
CA LEU A 228 24.08 12.53 -12.33
C LEU A 228 24.64 12.48 -10.90
N SER A 229 25.78 11.82 -10.72
CA SER A 229 26.42 11.70 -9.41
C SER A 229 26.97 13.05 -8.91
N GLY A 230 27.54 13.85 -9.79
CA GLY A 230 28.05 15.20 -9.47
C GLY A 230 26.92 16.11 -9.00
N ASN A 231 25.83 16.16 -9.73
CA ASN A 231 24.65 16.96 -9.40
C ASN A 231 24.00 16.50 -8.10
N LEU A 232 23.87 15.19 -7.88
CA LEU A 232 23.32 14.63 -6.66
C LEU A 232 24.14 15.01 -5.41
N ILE A 233 25.47 14.87 -5.47
CA ILE A 233 26.36 15.20 -4.36
C ILE A 233 26.30 16.71 -4.05
N ASN A 234 26.30 17.56 -5.06
CA ASN A 234 26.20 19.00 -4.89
C ASN A 234 24.84 19.40 -4.28
N SER A 235 23.75 18.82 -4.78
CA SER A 235 22.41 19.05 -4.24
C SER A 235 22.30 18.57 -2.79
N TYR A 236 22.84 17.41 -2.46
CA TYR A 236 22.88 16.92 -1.08
C TYR A 236 23.64 17.89 -0.16
N ARG A 237 24.86 18.31 -0.56
CA ARG A 237 25.67 19.25 0.21
C ARG A 237 24.96 20.59 0.42
N GLN A 238 24.26 21.05 -0.59
CA GLN A 238 23.56 22.34 -0.55
C GLN A 238 22.30 22.29 0.31
N TYR A 239 21.49 21.22 0.22
CA TYR A 239 20.14 21.20 0.78
C TYR A 239 19.94 20.24 1.97
N ALA A 240 20.82 19.25 2.11
CA ALA A 240 20.65 18.15 3.07
C ALA A 240 21.92 17.72 3.79
N ASN A 241 22.98 18.55 3.75
CA ASN A 241 24.28 18.23 4.35
C ASN A 241 24.13 17.78 5.82
N GLY A 242 24.73 16.64 6.17
CA GLY A 242 24.66 16.05 7.51
C GLY A 242 23.31 15.38 7.85
N LYS A 243 22.36 15.29 6.93
CA LYS A 243 21.08 14.60 7.13
C LYS A 243 21.10 13.21 6.52
N ARG A 244 20.29 12.30 7.05
CA ARG A 244 20.08 10.99 6.42
C ARG A 244 19.50 11.18 5.02
N CYS A 245 20.03 10.42 4.07
CA CYS A 245 19.67 10.52 2.66
C CYS A 245 19.27 9.12 2.14
N VAL A 246 18.24 9.06 1.30
CA VAL A 246 17.90 7.88 0.50
C VAL A 246 18.02 8.26 -0.96
N VAL A 247 18.81 7.49 -1.70
CA VAL A 247 19.04 7.71 -3.13
C VAL A 247 18.33 6.62 -3.92
N PHE A 248 17.48 7.02 -4.85
CA PHE A 248 16.82 6.12 -5.80
C PHE A 248 17.60 6.14 -7.11
N ALA A 249 18.20 5.02 -7.46
CA ALA A 249 18.88 4.84 -8.74
C ALA A 249 17.94 4.24 -9.79
N VAL A 250 18.23 4.50 -11.07
CA VAL A 250 17.45 3.98 -12.21
C VAL A 250 17.47 2.44 -12.22
N ASN A 251 18.63 1.85 -11.93
CA ASN A 251 18.83 0.40 -11.79
C ASN A 251 20.04 0.11 -10.88
N VAL A 252 20.24 -1.18 -10.56
CA VAL A 252 21.33 -1.65 -9.70
C VAL A 252 22.71 -1.34 -10.29
N ASP A 253 22.86 -1.41 -11.61
CA ASP A 253 24.14 -1.14 -12.29
C ASP A 253 24.50 0.35 -12.22
N THR A 254 23.53 1.24 -12.33
CA THR A 254 23.72 2.68 -12.10
C THR A 254 24.21 2.92 -10.67
N LEU A 255 23.64 2.26 -9.67
CA LEU A 255 24.07 2.38 -8.29
C LEU A 255 25.52 1.85 -8.09
N ARG A 256 25.84 0.70 -8.65
CA ARG A 256 27.20 0.10 -8.56
C ARG A 256 28.30 0.95 -9.22
N ARG A 257 27.95 1.66 -10.29
CA ARG A 257 28.87 2.56 -11.01
C ARG A 257 28.95 3.95 -10.39
N SER A 258 28.09 4.25 -9.43
CA SER A 258 28.10 5.55 -8.75
C SER A 258 29.37 5.69 -7.89
N PRO A 259 29.96 6.89 -7.81
CA PRO A 259 31.17 7.12 -7.02
C PRO A 259 30.97 6.71 -5.56
N PRO A 260 32.02 6.22 -4.86
CA PRO A 260 31.97 5.86 -3.43
C PRO A 260 31.51 7.00 -2.51
N ALA A 261 31.59 8.23 -2.98
CA ALA A 261 31.08 9.40 -2.27
C ALA A 261 29.57 9.36 -2.03
N ILE A 262 28.78 8.68 -2.90
CA ILE A 262 27.32 8.52 -2.72
C ILE A 262 27.03 7.52 -1.58
N THR A 263 27.79 6.45 -1.48
CA THR A 263 27.63 5.45 -0.42
C THR A 263 28.09 5.94 0.95
N LYS A 264 28.80 7.06 1.01
CA LYS A 264 29.31 7.70 2.23
C LYS A 264 28.51 8.96 2.63
N LEU A 265 27.38 9.25 1.98
CA LEU A 265 26.52 10.39 2.31
C LEU A 265 25.61 10.16 3.51
N GLY A 266 25.65 8.96 4.14
CA GLY A 266 24.81 8.61 5.30
C GLY A 266 25.59 8.01 6.44
#